data_ef01178a05188891d1faad8b463bbe00
#
_entry.id   ef01178a05188891d1faad8b463bbe00
#
_cell.length_a   1.000
_cell.length_b   1.000
_cell.length_c   1.000
_cell.angle_alpha   90.00
_cell.angle_beta   90.00
_cell.angle_gamma   90.00
#
_symmetry.space_group_name_H-M   'P 1'
#
loop_
_entity.id
_entity.type
_entity.pdbx_description
1 polymer ?
#
loop_
_entity_poly.entity_id
_entity_poly.type
_entity_poly.pdbx_seq_one_letter_code
_entity_poly.pdbx_strand_id
1 'polypeptide(L)'
;CIRDSRRAFAILEQEQQTPLELEDGVVEAIALGCGGDVRKSINAVEMCVLSAPVQDGCRRISMDAVQQVSQRSAMRYDREGDDHYDIVSAYQKSMRGSDPDAALHYLARLLEAGDLPSACRRLMVCACEDVGLAYPQIIPIVKAAVDAANMVGLPEARLPLADAVILVATSPKSNSAHDAINAAIADVQAGRTGPIPRQLQNKHFD
;
A
#
# COMPACT_ATOMS: atom_id res chain seq x y z
N CYS A 1 -3.73 14.93 -21.78
CA CYS A 1 -3.97 13.46 -21.80
C CYS A 1 -4.53 12.96 -23.13
N ILE A 2 -5.74 13.32 -23.60
CA ILE A 2 -6.33 12.78 -24.85
C ILE A 2 -5.35 12.88 -26.03
N ARG A 3 -4.74 14.07 -26.25
CA ARG A 3 -3.75 14.27 -27.32
C ARG A 3 -2.51 13.39 -27.14
N ASP A 4 -2.05 13.23 -25.92
CA ASP A 4 -0.84 12.45 -25.61
C ASP A 4 -1.12 10.95 -25.74
N SER A 5 -2.32 10.48 -25.32
CA SER A 5 -2.76 9.10 -25.54
C SER A 5 -2.87 8.75 -27.03
N ARG A 6 -3.47 9.65 -27.85
CA ARG A 6 -3.50 9.44 -29.31
C ARG A 6 -2.12 9.35 -29.92
N ARG A 7 -1.18 10.19 -29.46
CA ARG A 7 0.21 10.16 -29.92
C ARG A 7 0.91 8.87 -29.51
N ALA A 8 0.67 8.38 -28.28
CA ALA A 8 1.22 7.13 -27.80
C ALA A 8 0.73 5.92 -28.63
N PHE A 9 -0.57 5.85 -28.95
CA PHE A 9 -1.09 4.82 -29.85
C PHE A 9 -0.40 4.85 -31.22
N ALA A 10 -0.24 6.02 -31.83
CA ALA A 10 0.42 6.16 -33.11
C ALA A 10 1.90 5.74 -33.11
N ILE A 11 2.61 6.03 -32.01
CA ILE A 11 4.01 5.59 -31.83
C ILE A 11 4.07 4.08 -31.70
N LEU A 12 3.24 3.46 -30.84
CA LEU A 12 3.22 2.03 -30.62
C LEU A 12 2.78 1.25 -31.86
N GLU A 13 1.87 1.77 -32.66
CA GLU A 13 1.49 1.20 -33.97
C GLU A 13 2.70 1.11 -34.91
N GLN A 14 3.52 2.17 -34.96
CA GLN A 14 4.75 2.18 -35.75
C GLN A 14 5.82 1.23 -35.20
N GLU A 15 6.02 1.22 -33.88
CA GLU A 15 7.02 0.36 -33.22
C GLU A 15 6.68 -1.13 -33.35
N GLN A 16 5.40 -1.48 -33.17
CA GLN A 16 4.93 -2.86 -33.24
C GLN A 16 4.74 -3.35 -34.70
N GLN A 17 4.81 -2.46 -35.68
CA GLN A 17 4.56 -2.75 -37.11
C GLN A 17 3.22 -3.50 -37.32
N THR A 18 2.24 -3.24 -36.48
CA THR A 18 0.94 -3.90 -36.48
C THR A 18 -0.13 -2.82 -36.42
N PRO A 19 -1.08 -2.77 -37.38
CA PRO A 19 -2.17 -1.82 -37.36
C PRO A 19 -3.00 -1.93 -36.07
N LEU A 20 -3.41 -0.78 -35.53
CA LEU A 20 -4.26 -0.71 -34.33
C LEU A 20 -5.66 -0.27 -34.73
N GLU A 21 -6.66 -1.04 -34.36
CA GLU A 21 -8.07 -0.69 -34.49
C GLU A 21 -8.62 -0.33 -33.10
N LEU A 22 -8.94 0.94 -32.92
CA LEU A 22 -9.47 1.45 -31.65
C LEU A 22 -10.99 1.51 -31.72
N GLU A 23 -11.66 0.92 -30.72
CA GLU A 23 -13.09 1.12 -30.53
C GLU A 23 -13.38 2.57 -30.16
N ASP A 24 -14.55 3.09 -30.57
CA ASP A 24 -14.95 4.46 -30.28
C ASP A 24 -14.97 4.74 -28.78
N GLY A 25 -14.35 5.85 -28.35
CA GLY A 25 -14.30 6.28 -26.96
C GLY A 25 -13.12 5.74 -26.14
N VAL A 26 -12.30 4.82 -26.69
CA VAL A 26 -11.14 4.22 -25.99
C VAL A 26 -10.15 5.28 -25.49
N VAL A 27 -9.81 6.27 -26.32
CA VAL A 27 -8.83 7.32 -25.96
C VAL A 27 -9.37 8.20 -24.84
N GLU A 28 -10.64 8.56 -24.93
CA GLU A 28 -11.35 9.38 -23.94
C GLU A 28 -11.49 8.64 -22.60
N ALA A 29 -11.80 7.35 -22.65
CA ALA A 29 -11.92 6.50 -21.47
C ALA A 29 -10.58 6.35 -20.72
N ILE A 30 -9.47 6.15 -21.45
CA ILE A 30 -8.13 6.11 -20.84
C ILE A 30 -7.78 7.46 -20.20
N ALA A 31 -8.01 8.58 -20.92
CA ALA A 31 -7.68 9.90 -20.41
C ALA A 31 -8.50 10.27 -19.16
N LEU A 32 -9.77 9.88 -19.12
CA LEU A 32 -10.67 10.09 -17.98
C LEU A 32 -10.26 9.22 -16.79
N GLY A 33 -10.02 7.92 -17.01
CA GLY A 33 -9.63 6.97 -15.99
C GLY A 33 -8.26 7.28 -15.33
N CYS A 34 -7.40 8.00 -16.04
CA CYS A 34 -6.09 8.45 -15.53
C CYS A 34 -6.13 9.81 -14.82
N GLY A 35 -7.31 10.43 -14.65
CA GLY A 35 -7.48 11.68 -13.90
C GLY A 35 -6.64 12.86 -14.42
N GLY A 36 -6.27 12.87 -15.71
CA GLY A 36 -5.43 13.91 -16.28
C GLY A 36 -3.92 13.69 -16.22
N ASP A 37 -3.45 12.62 -15.59
CA ASP A 37 -2.03 12.27 -15.51
C ASP A 37 -1.53 11.67 -16.83
N VAL A 38 -0.60 12.38 -17.48
CA VAL A 38 -0.04 11.99 -18.79
C VAL A 38 0.76 10.69 -18.71
N ARG A 39 1.54 10.48 -17.65
CA ARG A 39 2.36 9.28 -17.48
C ARG A 39 1.47 8.05 -17.29
N LYS A 40 0.43 8.16 -16.46
CA LYS A 40 -0.59 7.12 -16.29
C LYS A 40 -1.27 6.77 -17.60
N SER A 41 -1.63 7.80 -18.38
CA SER A 41 -2.28 7.61 -19.69
C SER A 41 -1.39 6.88 -20.69
N ILE A 42 -0.11 7.20 -20.77
CA ILE A 42 0.85 6.54 -21.67
C ILE A 42 1.04 5.07 -21.26
N ASN A 43 1.23 4.78 -19.98
CA ASN A 43 1.37 3.41 -19.48
C ASN A 43 0.10 2.59 -19.73
N ALA A 44 -1.09 3.18 -19.57
CA ALA A 44 -2.36 2.51 -19.86
C ALA A 44 -2.49 2.17 -21.35
N VAL A 45 -2.11 3.10 -22.24
CA VAL A 45 -2.06 2.86 -23.69
C VAL A 45 -1.12 1.69 -24.03
N GLU A 46 0.11 1.71 -23.49
CA GLU A 46 1.10 0.65 -23.70
C GLU A 46 0.56 -0.71 -23.25
N MET A 47 -0.04 -0.78 -22.06
CA MET A 47 -0.63 -2.03 -21.56
C MET A 47 -1.78 -2.51 -22.43
N CYS A 48 -2.65 -1.62 -22.91
CA CYS A 48 -3.74 -1.98 -23.83
C CYS A 48 -3.20 -2.57 -25.13
N VAL A 49 -2.21 -1.95 -25.73
CA VAL A 49 -1.60 -2.41 -26.99
C VAL A 49 -0.89 -3.75 -26.81
N LEU A 50 -0.06 -3.90 -25.75
CA LEU A 50 0.71 -5.13 -25.51
C LEU A 50 -0.16 -6.32 -25.10
N SER A 51 -1.29 -6.07 -24.43
CA SER A 51 -2.21 -7.14 -24.01
C SER A 51 -3.21 -7.55 -25.08
N ALA A 52 -3.44 -6.73 -26.10
CA ALA A 52 -4.40 -7.02 -27.15
C ALA A 52 -3.88 -8.13 -28.08
N PRO A 53 -4.65 -9.20 -28.32
CA PRO A 53 -4.27 -10.25 -29.25
C PRO A 53 -4.24 -9.71 -30.70
N VAL A 54 -3.32 -10.23 -31.51
CA VAL A 54 -3.30 -9.98 -32.96
C VAL A 54 -4.32 -10.89 -33.63
N GLN A 55 -5.32 -10.31 -34.28
CA GLN A 55 -6.33 -11.02 -35.07
C GLN A 55 -6.35 -10.44 -36.49
N ASP A 56 -6.30 -11.28 -37.48
CA ASP A 56 -6.29 -10.88 -38.90
C ASP A 56 -5.22 -9.84 -39.28
N GLY A 57 -4.07 -9.85 -38.56
CA GLY A 57 -2.98 -8.91 -38.80
C GLY A 57 -3.19 -7.53 -38.17
N CYS A 58 -4.21 -7.34 -37.34
CA CYS A 58 -4.54 -6.11 -36.62
C CYS A 58 -4.70 -6.37 -35.12
N ARG A 59 -4.38 -5.37 -34.28
CA ARG A 59 -4.69 -5.41 -32.84
C ARG A 59 -5.93 -4.57 -32.58
N ARG A 60 -6.95 -5.19 -32.02
CA ARG A 60 -8.20 -4.50 -31.69
C ARG A 60 -8.22 -4.13 -30.19
N ILE A 61 -8.32 -2.84 -29.89
CA ILE A 61 -8.41 -2.31 -28.55
C ILE A 61 -9.87 -1.99 -28.23
N SER A 62 -10.50 -2.84 -27.41
CA SER A 62 -11.89 -2.70 -26.98
C SER A 62 -12.03 -1.85 -25.71
N MET A 63 -13.24 -1.36 -25.46
CA MET A 63 -13.59 -0.67 -24.20
C MET A 63 -13.42 -1.58 -22.99
N ASP A 64 -13.71 -2.88 -23.11
CA ASP A 64 -13.50 -3.86 -22.04
C ASP A 64 -12.02 -4.00 -21.69
N ALA A 65 -11.13 -4.04 -22.68
CA ALA A 65 -9.68 -4.06 -22.45
C ALA A 65 -9.21 -2.80 -21.73
N VAL A 66 -9.74 -1.63 -22.09
CA VAL A 66 -9.45 -0.36 -21.42
C VAL A 66 -9.92 -0.37 -19.96
N GLN A 67 -11.11 -0.87 -19.68
CA GLN A 67 -11.62 -0.98 -18.31
C GLN A 67 -10.75 -1.90 -17.45
N GLN A 68 -10.37 -3.06 -17.96
CA GLN A 68 -9.48 -4.00 -17.26
C GLN A 68 -8.10 -3.38 -17.00
N VAL A 69 -7.52 -2.69 -17.99
CA VAL A 69 -6.21 -2.03 -17.86
C VAL A 69 -6.31 -0.82 -16.92
N SER A 70 -7.37 -0.03 -16.99
CA SER A 70 -7.57 1.12 -16.11
C SER A 70 -7.74 0.69 -14.65
N GLN A 71 -8.46 -0.39 -14.38
CA GLN A 71 -8.58 -0.96 -13.04
C GLN A 71 -7.25 -1.52 -12.55
N ARG A 72 -6.52 -2.28 -13.38
CA ARG A 72 -5.19 -2.80 -13.04
C ARG A 72 -4.12 -1.72 -12.91
N SER A 73 -4.21 -0.68 -13.73
CA SER A 73 -3.28 0.47 -13.70
C SER A 73 -3.51 1.32 -12.44
N ALA A 74 -4.76 1.57 -12.05
CA ALA A 74 -5.08 2.23 -10.79
C ALA A 74 -4.52 1.44 -9.59
N MET A 75 -4.72 0.11 -9.58
CA MET A 75 -4.18 -0.77 -8.54
C MET A 75 -2.64 -0.80 -8.50
N ARG A 76 -1.96 -0.84 -9.65
CA ARG A 76 -0.48 -0.86 -9.70
C ARG A 76 0.16 0.48 -9.36
N TYR A 77 -0.47 1.60 -9.74
CA TYR A 77 0.04 2.93 -9.50
C TYR A 77 -0.04 3.33 -8.03
N ASP A 78 -1.06 2.87 -7.31
CA ASP A 78 -1.16 3.03 -5.86
C ASP A 78 0.00 2.35 -5.10
N ARG A 79 0.73 1.45 -5.75
CA ARG A 79 1.82 0.69 -5.12
C ARG A 79 3.21 1.35 -5.24
N GLU A 80 3.45 2.22 -6.21
CA GLU A 80 4.78 2.78 -6.54
C GLU A 80 4.84 4.32 -6.56
N GLY A 81 3.75 5.03 -6.27
CA GLY A 81 3.65 6.48 -6.34
C GLY A 81 3.43 7.19 -5.00
N ASP A 82 3.41 8.51 -5.01
CA ASP A 82 3.11 9.37 -3.86
C ASP A 82 1.76 9.00 -3.22
N ASP A 83 0.76 8.59 -4.02
CA ASP A 83 -0.54 8.12 -3.56
C ASP A 83 -0.45 6.90 -2.63
N HIS A 84 0.54 6.00 -2.85
CA HIS A 84 0.75 4.84 -1.98
C HIS A 84 1.18 5.27 -0.57
N TYR A 85 2.13 6.19 -0.47
CA TYR A 85 2.59 6.71 0.83
C TYR A 85 1.46 7.44 1.56
N ASP A 86 0.59 8.14 0.83
CA ASP A 86 -0.57 8.82 1.39
C ASP A 86 -1.61 7.83 1.93
N ILE A 87 -1.91 6.74 1.20
CA ILE A 87 -2.82 5.69 1.68
C ILE A 87 -2.27 5.01 2.92
N VAL A 88 -0.99 4.63 2.92
CA VAL A 88 -0.31 4.01 4.06
C VAL A 88 -0.33 4.95 5.27
N SER A 89 -0.07 6.24 5.07
CA SER A 89 -0.14 7.27 6.11
C SER A 89 -1.56 7.46 6.65
N ALA A 90 -2.55 7.53 5.76
CA ALA A 90 -3.96 7.65 6.13
C ALA A 90 -4.46 6.44 6.91
N TYR A 91 -4.09 5.23 6.50
CA TYR A 91 -4.37 3.98 7.21
C TYR A 91 -3.86 4.02 8.65
N GLN A 92 -2.60 4.38 8.84
CA GLN A 92 -1.99 4.49 10.17
C GLN A 92 -2.66 5.59 11.01
N LYS A 93 -2.88 6.77 10.43
CA LYS A 93 -3.50 7.91 11.12
C LYS A 93 -4.95 7.63 11.52
N SER A 94 -5.71 6.89 10.72
CA SER A 94 -7.08 6.49 11.06
C SER A 94 -7.12 5.57 12.27
N MET A 95 -6.24 4.55 12.33
CA MET A 95 -6.13 3.68 13.52
C MET A 95 -5.70 4.48 14.77
N ARG A 96 -4.71 5.36 14.63
CA ARG A 96 -4.24 6.25 15.72
C ARG A 96 -5.33 7.20 16.18
N GLY A 97 -6.11 7.74 15.25
CA GLY A 97 -7.23 8.64 15.50
C GLY A 97 -8.50 7.97 16.01
N SER A 98 -8.49 6.63 16.19
CA SER A 98 -9.65 5.85 16.63
C SER A 98 -10.86 5.94 15.70
N ASP A 99 -10.59 5.95 14.39
CA ASP A 99 -11.60 5.89 13.33
C ASP A 99 -11.54 4.53 12.63
N PRO A 100 -12.32 3.52 13.07
CA PRO A 100 -12.30 2.19 12.50
C PRO A 100 -12.86 2.15 11.06
N ASP A 101 -13.82 3.01 10.71
CA ASP A 101 -14.43 3.03 9.38
C ASP A 101 -13.43 3.52 8.34
N ALA A 102 -12.74 4.63 8.62
CA ALA A 102 -11.66 5.10 7.75
C ALA A 102 -10.49 4.11 7.68
N ALA A 103 -10.11 3.49 8.82
CA ALA A 103 -9.04 2.49 8.85
C ALA A 103 -9.35 1.29 7.98
N LEU A 104 -10.59 0.76 8.02
CA LEU A 104 -11.04 -0.32 7.14
C LEU A 104 -11.07 0.09 5.67
N HIS A 105 -11.50 1.32 5.37
CA HIS A 105 -11.50 1.82 3.99
C HIS A 105 -10.08 1.85 3.40
N TYR A 106 -9.10 2.38 4.15
CA TYR A 106 -7.70 2.40 3.68
C TYR A 106 -7.05 1.03 3.69
N LEU A 107 -7.43 0.12 4.63
CA LEU A 107 -7.05 -1.30 4.55
C LEU A 107 -7.52 -1.91 3.22
N ALA A 108 -8.81 -1.74 2.88
CA ALA A 108 -9.36 -2.27 1.63
C ALA A 108 -8.60 -1.75 0.40
N ARG A 109 -8.26 -0.46 0.35
CA ARG A 109 -7.44 0.11 -0.73
C ARG A 109 -6.06 -0.54 -0.85
N LEU A 110 -5.38 -0.80 0.28
CA LEU A 110 -4.08 -1.51 0.28
C LEU A 110 -4.22 -2.95 -0.21
N LEU A 111 -5.26 -3.66 0.22
CA LEU A 111 -5.48 -5.06 -0.17
C LEU A 111 -5.87 -5.19 -1.64
N GLU A 112 -6.71 -4.29 -2.17
CA GLU A 112 -7.06 -4.23 -3.60
C GLU A 112 -5.83 -3.90 -4.47
N ALA A 113 -4.91 -3.08 -3.97
CA ALA A 113 -3.62 -2.85 -4.60
C ALA A 113 -2.65 -4.05 -4.47
N GLY A 114 -3.02 -5.12 -3.76
CA GLY A 114 -2.19 -6.30 -3.51
C GLY A 114 -1.05 -6.04 -2.52
N ASP A 115 -1.11 -4.95 -1.74
CA ASP A 115 -0.05 -4.58 -0.80
C ASP A 115 -0.33 -5.10 0.63
N LEU A 116 -0.46 -6.40 0.73
CA LEU A 116 -0.57 -7.10 2.01
C LEU A 116 0.62 -6.81 2.96
N PRO A 117 1.88 -6.74 2.50
CA PRO A 117 3.02 -6.48 3.38
C PRO A 117 2.94 -5.13 4.10
N SER A 118 2.57 -4.04 3.40
CA SER A 118 2.45 -2.71 4.02
C SER A 118 1.28 -2.65 5.00
N ALA A 119 0.15 -3.27 4.66
CA ALA A 119 -1.00 -3.36 5.56
C ALA A 119 -0.61 -4.07 6.88
N CYS A 120 0.02 -5.24 6.80
CA CYS A 120 0.48 -6.00 7.95
C CYS A 120 1.53 -5.23 8.78
N ARG A 121 2.54 -4.65 8.11
CA ARG A 121 3.61 -3.90 8.77
C ARG A 121 3.07 -2.72 9.56
N ARG A 122 2.19 -1.90 8.97
CA ARG A 122 1.64 -0.72 9.63
C ARG A 122 0.71 -1.08 10.78
N LEU A 123 -0.07 -2.14 10.64
CA LEU A 123 -0.91 -2.65 11.72
C LEU A 123 -0.06 -3.06 12.94
N MET A 124 1.04 -3.79 12.74
CA MET A 124 1.98 -4.15 13.82
C MET A 124 2.62 -2.92 14.46
N VAL A 125 3.02 -1.91 13.66
CA VAL A 125 3.58 -0.67 14.20
C VAL A 125 2.55 0.03 15.08
N CYS A 126 1.31 0.22 14.62
CA CYS A 126 0.25 0.85 15.41
C CYS A 126 -0.06 0.09 16.70
N ALA A 127 -0.07 -1.24 16.66
CA ALA A 127 -0.28 -2.06 17.84
C ALA A 127 0.80 -1.82 18.92
N CYS A 128 2.06 -1.66 18.51
CA CYS A 128 3.17 -1.45 19.45
C CYS A 128 3.36 0.01 19.85
N GLU A 129 3.22 0.94 18.89
CA GLU A 129 3.52 2.37 19.08
C GLU A 129 2.35 3.13 19.68
N ASP A 130 1.13 2.92 19.14
CA ASP A 130 -0.03 3.75 19.47
C ASP A 130 -0.90 3.15 20.61
N VAL A 131 -1.07 1.82 20.64
CA VAL A 131 -1.81 1.12 21.69
C VAL A 131 -0.86 0.68 22.81
N GLY A 132 0.15 -0.09 22.47
CA GLY A 132 1.26 -0.47 23.35
C GLY A 132 0.83 -0.91 24.76
N LEU A 133 1.33 -0.21 25.76
CA LEU A 133 1.09 -0.54 27.16
C LEU A 133 -0.32 -0.18 27.67
N ALA A 134 -1.13 0.53 26.90
CA ALA A 134 -2.53 0.75 27.26
C ALA A 134 -3.36 -0.54 27.16
N TYR A 135 -2.99 -1.45 26.26
CA TYR A 135 -3.58 -2.77 26.10
C TYR A 135 -2.52 -3.76 25.60
N PRO A 136 -1.64 -4.31 26.47
CA PRO A 136 -0.49 -5.10 26.06
C PRO A 136 -0.83 -6.35 25.26
N GLN A 137 -2.02 -6.92 25.45
CA GLN A 137 -2.49 -8.10 24.71
C GLN A 137 -2.70 -7.82 23.21
N ILE A 138 -2.75 -6.55 22.79
CA ILE A 138 -2.91 -6.16 21.39
C ILE A 138 -1.78 -6.73 20.50
N ILE A 139 -0.56 -6.78 21.04
CA ILE A 139 0.63 -7.19 20.29
C ILE A 139 0.54 -8.65 19.82
N PRO A 140 0.35 -9.65 20.71
CA PRO A 140 0.19 -11.04 20.29
C PRO A 140 -1.08 -11.28 19.47
N ILE A 141 -2.19 -10.53 19.71
CA ILE A 141 -3.40 -10.64 18.91
C ILE A 141 -3.14 -10.19 17.47
N VAL A 142 -2.55 -9.01 17.31
CA VAL A 142 -2.22 -8.49 15.97
C VAL A 142 -1.18 -9.38 15.28
N LYS A 143 -0.19 -9.90 16.01
CA LYS A 143 0.79 -10.85 15.46
C LYS A 143 0.09 -12.10 14.92
N ALA A 144 -0.83 -12.68 15.67
CA ALA A 144 -1.60 -13.85 15.23
C ALA A 144 -2.45 -13.54 13.99
N ALA A 145 -3.09 -12.36 13.93
CA ALA A 145 -3.88 -11.94 12.78
C ALA A 145 -3.00 -11.75 11.52
N VAL A 146 -1.82 -11.16 11.68
CA VAL A 146 -0.84 -11.00 10.59
C VAL A 146 -0.32 -12.36 10.11
N ASP A 147 -0.04 -13.29 11.01
CA ASP A 147 0.39 -14.65 10.64
C ASP A 147 -0.72 -15.40 9.89
N ALA A 148 -1.96 -15.30 10.37
CA ALA A 148 -3.12 -15.88 9.70
C ALA A 148 -3.30 -15.27 8.29
N ALA A 149 -3.21 -13.94 8.16
CA ALA A 149 -3.31 -13.26 6.87
C ALA A 149 -2.24 -13.70 5.87
N ASN A 150 -1.00 -13.86 6.32
CA ASN A 150 0.09 -14.36 5.48
C ASN A 150 -0.06 -15.83 5.13
N MET A 151 -0.66 -16.64 6.02
CA MET A 151 -0.87 -18.07 5.79
C MET A 151 -1.97 -18.32 4.73
N VAL A 152 -3.09 -17.59 4.82
CA VAL A 152 -4.23 -17.80 3.92
C VAL A 152 -4.10 -17.02 2.61
N GLY A 153 -3.40 -15.87 2.62
CA GLY A 153 -3.24 -15.02 1.44
C GLY A 153 -4.53 -14.28 1.05
N LEU A 154 -4.44 -13.54 -0.07
CA LEU A 154 -5.60 -12.84 -0.65
C LEU A 154 -6.48 -13.82 -1.44
N PRO A 155 -7.81 -13.68 -1.41
CA PRO A 155 -8.58 -12.60 -0.79
C PRO A 155 -8.93 -12.80 0.70
N GLU A 156 -8.69 -13.97 1.29
CA GLU A 156 -9.14 -14.33 2.65
C GLU A 156 -8.40 -13.54 3.75
N ALA A 157 -7.18 -13.09 3.49
CA ALA A 157 -6.38 -12.28 4.41
C ALA A 157 -7.12 -11.03 4.94
N ARG A 158 -8.13 -10.54 4.20
CA ARG A 158 -8.95 -9.40 4.61
C ARG A 158 -9.68 -9.62 5.93
N LEU A 159 -10.06 -10.85 6.26
CA LEU A 159 -10.85 -11.16 7.45
C LEU A 159 -10.04 -10.97 8.74
N PRO A 160 -8.93 -11.70 8.97
CA PRO A 160 -8.13 -11.51 10.17
C PRO A 160 -7.56 -10.08 10.29
N LEU A 161 -7.26 -9.43 9.17
CA LEU A 161 -6.78 -8.04 9.21
C LEU A 161 -7.88 -7.05 9.58
N ALA A 162 -9.12 -7.22 9.11
CA ALA A 162 -10.23 -6.36 9.47
C ALA A 162 -10.51 -6.42 10.99
N ASP A 163 -10.57 -7.63 11.56
CA ASP A 163 -10.76 -7.83 13.00
C ASP A 163 -9.66 -7.11 13.81
N ALA A 164 -8.41 -7.29 13.42
CA ALA A 164 -7.28 -6.68 14.11
C ALA A 164 -7.25 -5.14 13.95
N VAL A 165 -7.59 -4.60 12.78
CA VAL A 165 -7.67 -3.16 12.52
C VAL A 165 -8.74 -2.50 13.37
N ILE A 166 -9.95 -3.09 13.44
CA ILE A 166 -11.03 -2.60 14.30
C ILE A 166 -10.57 -2.60 15.76
N LEU A 167 -9.98 -3.69 16.22
CA LEU A 167 -9.48 -3.81 17.58
C LEU A 167 -8.43 -2.75 17.90
N VAL A 168 -7.44 -2.53 17.03
CA VAL A 168 -6.41 -1.50 17.21
C VAL A 168 -7.03 -0.10 17.20
N ALA A 169 -7.95 0.19 16.27
CA ALA A 169 -8.59 1.50 16.18
C ALA A 169 -9.42 1.82 17.42
N THR A 170 -10.13 0.84 17.98
CA THR A 170 -11.02 1.03 19.15
C THR A 170 -10.34 0.83 20.50
N SER A 171 -9.09 0.36 20.54
CA SER A 171 -8.32 0.18 21.79
C SER A 171 -7.89 1.52 22.40
N PRO A 172 -7.71 1.59 23.73
CA PRO A 172 -7.07 2.74 24.36
C PRO A 172 -5.66 2.95 23.81
N LYS A 173 -5.18 4.20 23.80
CA LYS A 173 -3.90 4.58 23.20
C LYS A 173 -2.89 4.99 24.25
N SER A 174 -1.62 4.56 24.07
CA SER A 174 -0.47 5.00 24.84
C SER A 174 0.81 4.85 24.02
N ASN A 175 1.48 5.95 23.78
CA ASN A 175 2.80 5.99 23.14
C ASN A 175 3.95 6.01 24.17
N SER A 176 3.70 5.73 25.44
CA SER A 176 4.67 5.89 26.52
C SER A 176 5.95 5.07 26.33
N ALA A 177 5.84 3.84 25.81
CA ALA A 177 7.02 3.02 25.50
C ALA A 177 7.85 3.59 24.34
N HIS A 178 7.19 4.08 23.30
CA HIS A 178 7.84 4.76 22.16
C HIS A 178 8.61 5.99 22.63
N ASP A 179 7.99 6.86 23.44
CA ASP A 179 8.63 8.08 23.92
C ASP A 179 9.78 7.75 24.87
N ALA A 180 9.62 6.77 25.75
CA ALA A 180 10.67 6.35 26.67
C ALA A 180 11.92 5.82 25.95
N ILE A 181 11.76 4.94 24.95
CA ILE A 181 12.91 4.41 24.20
C ILE A 181 13.59 5.49 23.36
N ASN A 182 12.82 6.40 22.77
CA ASN A 182 13.38 7.52 22.00
C ASN A 182 14.17 8.48 22.88
N ALA A 183 13.67 8.79 24.09
CA ALA A 183 14.41 9.59 25.06
C ALA A 183 15.73 8.90 25.48
N ALA A 184 15.70 7.61 25.75
CA ALA A 184 16.90 6.84 26.09
C ALA A 184 17.92 6.81 24.91
N ILE A 185 17.45 6.61 23.68
CA ILE A 185 18.30 6.68 22.49
C ILE A 185 18.95 8.05 22.34
N ALA A 186 18.16 9.13 22.54
CA ALA A 186 18.69 10.49 22.48
C ALA A 186 19.78 10.74 23.53
N ASP A 187 19.63 10.20 24.74
CA ASP A 187 20.65 10.28 25.79
C ASP A 187 21.94 9.57 25.39
N VAL A 188 21.83 8.37 24.82
CA VAL A 188 22.98 7.61 24.31
C VAL A 188 23.69 8.38 23.18
N GLN A 189 22.94 8.88 22.20
CA GLN A 189 23.49 9.65 21.09
C GLN A 189 24.16 10.95 21.52
N ALA A 190 23.68 11.59 22.58
CA ALA A 190 24.27 12.78 23.17
C ALA A 190 25.48 12.47 24.09
N GLY A 191 25.92 11.21 24.19
CA GLY A 191 27.03 10.80 25.05
C GLY A 191 26.72 10.85 26.53
N ARG A 192 25.46 10.99 26.92
CA ARG A 192 25.02 10.98 28.32
C ARG A 192 24.96 9.56 28.89
N THR A 193 26.00 8.81 28.66
CA THR A 193 26.16 7.45 29.15
C THR A 193 27.32 7.41 30.12
N GLY A 194 27.07 7.11 31.37
CA GLY A 194 28.12 6.84 32.36
C GLY A 194 28.66 5.41 32.27
N PRO A 195 29.70 5.08 33.07
CA PRO A 195 30.13 3.71 33.21
C PRO A 195 29.01 2.86 33.83
N ILE A 196 28.94 1.58 33.45
CA ILE A 196 27.96 0.65 34.01
C ILE A 196 28.19 0.55 35.54
N PRO A 197 27.16 0.81 36.34
CA PRO A 197 27.27 0.68 37.81
C PRO A 197 27.81 -0.68 38.26
N ARG A 198 28.65 -0.68 39.28
CA ARG A 198 29.38 -1.87 39.67
C ARG A 198 28.51 -3.08 39.98
N GLN A 199 27.32 -2.83 40.57
CA GLN A 199 26.32 -3.88 40.90
C GLN A 199 25.63 -4.49 39.66
N LEU A 200 25.71 -3.86 38.51
CA LEU A 200 25.13 -4.33 37.26
C LEU A 200 26.18 -4.92 36.30
N GLN A 201 27.46 -4.83 36.65
CA GLN A 201 28.51 -5.42 35.85
C GLN A 201 28.51 -6.96 36.03
N ASN A 202 28.74 -7.63 34.90
CA ASN A 202 28.93 -9.09 34.94
C ASN A 202 30.31 -9.38 35.59
N LYS A 203 30.31 -9.65 36.89
CA LYS A 203 31.51 -10.07 37.62
C LYS A 203 31.59 -11.60 37.60
N HIS A 204 32.64 -12.11 36.99
CA HIS A 204 33.11 -13.44 37.37
C HIS A 204 33.66 -13.33 38.79
N PHE A 205 33.03 -13.98 39.72
CA PHE A 205 33.59 -14.18 41.04
C PHE A 205 34.75 -15.20 40.89
N ASP A 206 35.96 -14.70 40.98
CA ASP A 206 37.10 -15.56 41.27
C ASP A 206 37.04 -16.00 42.74
#